data_dc8490688cd791aa97d851bbf92687cb
#
_entry.id   dc8490688cd791aa97d851bbf92687cb
#
_cell.length_a   1.000
_cell.length_b   1.000
_cell.length_c   1.000
_cell.angle_alpha   90.00
_cell.angle_beta   90.00
_cell.angle_gamma   90.00
#
_symmetry.space_group_name_H-M   'P 1'
#
loop_
_entity.id
_entity.type
_entity.pdbx_description
1 polymer ?
#
loop_
_entity_poly.entity_id
_entity_poly.type
_entity_poly.pdbx_seq_one_letter_code
_entity_poly.pdbx_strand_id
1 'polypeptide(L)'
;MNERNYGELVGKNKKETVKIHGKEQVKSWRRSYDEPPPPMCDRHKYHPARDPRYRHMKHLIPKSESLRDTKARSSVYWDETIAPELKAGKTVLIVGHENNLRSLIMKLEDIPREEVINLCLPRAVPLAYRLDENLKPLDRPDGKLDEATGYLRGEWLGGDQAVLDILELDRKQVYDTTIQKNLETCDADRNKWKDWMNLVVGEAGPEARAKGSTPSSSSSRGREKAA
;
A
#
# COMPACT_ATOMS: atom_id res chain seq x y z
N MET A 1 -4.40 -6.03 -4.82
CA MET A 1 -4.35 -4.71 -4.13
C MET A 1 -3.62 -3.65 -4.97
N ASN A 2 -4.13 -3.36 -6.17
CA ASN A 2 -3.55 -2.31 -7.03
C ASN A 2 -3.89 -0.91 -6.47
N GLU A 3 -3.03 0.08 -6.81
CA GLU A 3 -3.38 1.49 -6.58
C GLU A 3 -4.66 1.86 -7.33
N ARG A 4 -5.38 2.86 -6.85
CA ARG A 4 -6.58 3.32 -7.53
C ARG A 4 -6.26 3.90 -8.91
N ASN A 5 -7.18 3.76 -9.83
CA ASN A 5 -7.04 4.31 -11.15
C ASN A 5 -7.33 5.82 -11.13
N TYR A 6 -6.33 6.63 -11.48
CA TYR A 6 -6.44 8.09 -11.51
C TYR A 6 -7.05 8.64 -12.82
N GLY A 7 -7.63 7.79 -13.66
CA GLY A 7 -8.28 8.22 -14.90
C GLY A 7 -7.38 9.07 -15.80
N GLU A 8 -7.91 10.19 -16.28
CA GLU A 8 -7.17 11.12 -17.15
C GLU A 8 -5.95 11.78 -16.47
N LEU A 9 -5.81 11.68 -15.15
CA LEU A 9 -4.65 12.24 -14.44
C LEU A 9 -3.40 11.34 -14.52
N VAL A 10 -3.53 10.09 -15.01
CA VAL A 10 -2.41 9.16 -15.14
C VAL A 10 -1.36 9.74 -16.11
N GLY A 11 -0.10 9.78 -15.64
CA GLY A 11 1.02 10.29 -16.42
C GLY A 11 1.10 11.81 -16.55
N LYS A 12 0.17 12.56 -15.96
CA LYS A 12 0.21 14.04 -15.96
C LYS A 12 1.05 14.59 -14.80
N ASN A 13 1.74 15.68 -15.06
CA ASN A 13 2.48 16.39 -14.03
C ASN A 13 1.50 17.06 -13.05
N LYS A 14 1.73 16.89 -11.74
CA LYS A 14 0.86 17.44 -10.69
C LYS A 14 0.74 18.97 -10.77
N LYS A 15 1.86 19.67 -10.99
CA LYS A 15 1.89 21.15 -11.07
C LYS A 15 1.11 21.66 -12.28
N GLU A 16 1.26 21.02 -13.42
CA GLU A 16 0.53 21.37 -14.64
C GLU A 16 -0.97 21.10 -14.49
N THR A 17 -1.35 19.99 -13.88
CA THR A 17 -2.73 19.65 -13.59
C THR A 17 -3.38 20.71 -12.68
N VAL A 18 -2.65 21.16 -11.65
CA VAL A 18 -3.12 22.25 -10.76
C VAL A 18 -3.27 23.58 -11.51
N LYS A 19 -2.37 23.91 -12.43
CA LYS A 19 -2.49 25.12 -13.26
C LYS A 19 -3.75 25.11 -14.14
N ILE A 20 -4.14 23.94 -14.65
CA ILE A 20 -5.28 23.79 -15.57
C ILE A 20 -6.61 23.74 -14.80
N HIS A 21 -6.67 22.99 -13.73
CA HIS A 21 -7.93 22.65 -13.04
C HIS A 21 -8.11 23.33 -11.68
N GLY A 22 -7.10 24.04 -11.21
CA GLY A 22 -7.11 24.65 -9.87
C GLY A 22 -6.72 23.67 -8.76
N LYS A 23 -6.21 24.22 -7.65
CA LYS A 23 -5.68 23.46 -6.52
C LYS A 23 -6.75 22.61 -5.82
N GLU A 24 -7.90 23.22 -5.55
CA GLU A 24 -8.98 22.57 -4.80
C GLU A 24 -9.59 21.41 -5.58
N GLN A 25 -9.82 21.58 -6.89
CA GLN A 25 -10.34 20.50 -7.73
C GLN A 25 -9.36 19.32 -7.81
N VAL A 26 -8.07 19.59 -7.99
CA VAL A 26 -7.05 18.54 -8.03
C VAL A 26 -6.91 17.88 -6.67
N LYS A 27 -7.01 18.62 -5.56
CA LYS A 27 -7.02 18.08 -4.21
C LYS A 27 -8.23 17.16 -4.01
N SER A 28 -9.43 17.59 -4.44
CA SER A 28 -10.64 16.78 -4.37
C SER A 28 -10.46 15.45 -5.11
N TRP A 29 -10.09 15.46 -6.37
CA TRP A 29 -9.85 14.26 -7.16
C TRP A 29 -8.80 13.32 -6.55
N ARG A 30 -7.80 13.86 -5.86
CA ARG A 30 -6.69 13.09 -5.33
C ARG A 30 -6.90 12.59 -3.91
N ARG A 31 -7.74 13.26 -3.13
CA ARG A 31 -7.81 13.05 -1.68
C ARG A 31 -9.20 12.73 -1.16
N SER A 32 -10.29 13.18 -1.81
CA SER A 32 -11.64 12.96 -1.34
C SER A 32 -12.04 11.48 -1.40
N TYR A 33 -13.07 11.15 -0.65
CA TYR A 33 -13.61 9.79 -0.60
C TYR A 33 -14.45 9.44 -1.83
N ASP A 34 -15.36 10.32 -2.23
CA ASP A 34 -16.40 10.03 -3.23
C ASP A 34 -16.06 10.50 -4.65
N GLU A 35 -15.24 11.54 -4.81
CA GLU A 35 -15.01 12.16 -6.10
C GLU A 35 -13.86 11.50 -6.88
N PRO A 36 -14.13 10.77 -7.97
CA PRO A 36 -13.09 10.22 -8.81
C PRO A 36 -12.50 11.29 -9.74
N PRO A 37 -11.26 11.13 -10.19
CA PRO A 37 -10.74 11.90 -11.31
C PRO A 37 -11.56 11.68 -12.59
N PRO A 38 -11.48 12.56 -13.61
CA PRO A 38 -12.13 12.36 -14.89
C PRO A 38 -11.80 11.00 -15.49
N PRO A 39 -12.78 10.30 -16.11
CA PRO A 39 -12.57 8.96 -16.63
C PRO A 39 -11.53 8.94 -17.76
N MET A 40 -10.65 7.95 -17.75
CA MET A 40 -9.63 7.76 -18.78
C MET A 40 -10.26 7.44 -20.13
N CYS A 41 -9.83 8.15 -21.17
CA CYS A 41 -10.20 7.85 -22.54
C CYS A 41 -9.62 6.50 -22.99
N ASP A 42 -10.36 5.71 -23.78
CA ASP A 42 -9.90 4.41 -24.29
C ASP A 42 -8.63 4.51 -25.16
N ARG A 43 -8.38 5.69 -25.73
CA ARG A 43 -7.15 5.99 -26.51
C ARG A 43 -5.98 6.45 -25.65
N HIS A 44 -6.18 6.61 -24.35
CA HIS A 44 -5.13 7.11 -23.47
C HIS A 44 -3.87 6.22 -23.52
N LYS A 45 -2.68 6.86 -23.55
CA LYS A 45 -1.39 6.15 -23.70
C LYS A 45 -1.18 5.08 -22.62
N TYR A 46 -1.60 5.36 -21.41
CA TYR A 46 -1.43 4.48 -20.25
C TYR A 46 -2.70 3.69 -19.91
N HIS A 47 -3.63 3.52 -20.85
CA HIS A 47 -4.84 2.75 -20.59
C HIS A 47 -4.49 1.29 -20.27
N PRO A 48 -4.93 0.73 -19.12
CA PRO A 48 -4.52 -0.61 -18.67
C PRO A 48 -4.87 -1.72 -19.65
N ALA A 49 -5.91 -1.56 -20.48
CA ALA A 49 -6.27 -2.53 -21.51
C ALA A 49 -5.20 -2.71 -22.61
N ARG A 50 -4.19 -1.83 -22.66
CA ARG A 50 -3.01 -1.99 -23.55
C ARG A 50 -1.96 -2.92 -22.96
N ASP A 51 -2.00 -3.16 -21.64
CA ASP A 51 -1.12 -4.10 -20.96
C ASP A 51 -1.59 -5.53 -21.26
N PRO A 52 -0.71 -6.42 -21.76
CA PRO A 52 -1.05 -7.82 -22.04
C PRO A 52 -1.68 -8.55 -20.86
N ARG A 53 -1.28 -8.21 -19.63
CA ARG A 53 -1.79 -8.83 -18.39
C ARG A 53 -3.28 -8.59 -18.16
N TYR A 54 -3.82 -7.46 -18.64
CA TYR A 54 -5.21 -7.04 -18.40
C TYR A 54 -6.07 -7.08 -19.67
N ARG A 55 -5.51 -7.46 -20.82
CA ARG A 55 -6.20 -7.41 -22.12
C ARG A 55 -7.49 -8.24 -22.14
N HIS A 56 -7.49 -9.38 -21.47
CA HIS A 56 -8.66 -10.27 -21.37
C HIS A 56 -9.73 -9.78 -20.39
N MET A 57 -9.41 -8.80 -19.53
CA MET A 57 -10.30 -8.23 -18.53
C MET A 57 -10.72 -6.78 -18.82
N LYS A 58 -10.69 -6.35 -20.08
CA LYS A 58 -10.98 -4.96 -20.46
C LYS A 58 -12.30 -4.43 -19.89
N HIS A 59 -13.32 -5.27 -19.84
CA HIS A 59 -14.65 -4.93 -19.34
C HIS A 59 -14.71 -4.73 -17.81
N LEU A 60 -13.69 -5.20 -17.08
CA LEU A 60 -13.57 -5.06 -15.62
C LEU A 60 -12.66 -3.89 -15.22
N ILE A 61 -11.96 -3.28 -16.18
CA ILE A 61 -11.01 -2.21 -15.88
C ILE A 61 -11.79 -0.91 -15.63
N PRO A 62 -11.70 -0.32 -14.41
CA PRO A 62 -12.33 0.96 -14.16
C PRO A 62 -11.64 2.06 -14.98
N LYS A 63 -12.40 2.98 -15.54
CA LYS A 63 -11.84 4.15 -16.26
C LYS A 63 -11.32 5.22 -15.31
N SER A 64 -11.77 5.21 -14.07
CA SER A 64 -11.35 6.04 -12.95
C SER A 64 -11.88 5.42 -11.66
N GLU A 65 -11.25 5.70 -10.54
CA GLU A 65 -11.70 5.25 -9.22
C GLU A 65 -11.66 6.41 -8.20
N SER A 66 -12.70 6.51 -7.39
CA SER A 66 -12.68 7.23 -6.13
C SER A 66 -11.98 6.39 -5.04
N LEU A 67 -11.78 6.95 -3.85
CA LEU A 67 -11.28 6.17 -2.71
C LEU A 67 -12.33 5.16 -2.24
N ARG A 68 -13.62 5.48 -2.37
CA ARG A 68 -14.75 4.57 -2.10
C ARG A 68 -14.66 3.30 -2.96
N ASP A 69 -14.43 3.46 -4.27
CA ASP A 69 -14.30 2.32 -5.19
C ASP A 69 -13.09 1.45 -4.83
N THR A 70 -11.96 2.10 -4.50
CA THR A 70 -10.76 1.41 -4.04
C THR A 70 -11.01 0.66 -2.73
N LYS A 71 -11.70 1.28 -1.76
CA LYS A 71 -12.07 0.65 -0.48
C LYS A 71 -12.96 -0.58 -0.71
N ALA A 72 -13.97 -0.46 -1.58
CA ALA A 72 -14.88 -1.56 -1.87
C ALA A 72 -14.12 -2.81 -2.34
N ARG A 73 -13.26 -2.69 -3.36
CA ARG A 73 -12.51 -3.85 -3.88
C ARG A 73 -11.40 -4.34 -2.94
N SER A 74 -10.74 -3.43 -2.20
CA SER A 74 -9.69 -3.79 -1.26
C SER A 74 -10.26 -4.50 -0.03
N SER A 75 -11.49 -4.15 0.37
CA SER A 75 -12.19 -4.81 1.48
C SER A 75 -12.48 -6.27 1.19
N VAL A 76 -12.87 -6.61 -0.04
CA VAL A 76 -13.05 -8.02 -0.44
C VAL A 76 -11.76 -8.82 -0.24
N TYR A 77 -10.64 -8.30 -0.72
CA TYR A 77 -9.35 -8.97 -0.54
C TYR A 77 -8.91 -9.06 0.92
N TRP A 78 -9.21 -8.03 1.71
CA TRP A 78 -9.01 -8.07 3.15
C TRP A 78 -9.80 -9.21 3.79
N ASP A 79 -11.10 -9.28 3.52
CA ASP A 79 -12.00 -10.23 4.18
C ASP A 79 -11.74 -11.68 3.76
N GLU A 80 -11.41 -11.92 2.48
CA GLU A 80 -11.21 -13.25 1.92
C GLU A 80 -9.78 -13.79 2.07
N THR A 81 -8.78 -12.92 2.17
CA THR A 81 -7.37 -13.34 2.13
C THR A 81 -6.60 -12.91 3.37
N ILE A 82 -6.60 -11.61 3.73
CA ILE A 82 -5.75 -11.09 4.80
C ILE A 82 -6.29 -11.48 6.18
N ALA A 83 -7.57 -11.27 6.40
CA ALA A 83 -8.20 -11.52 7.70
C ALA A 83 -8.09 -12.99 8.15
N PRO A 84 -8.28 -14.01 7.28
CA PRO A 84 -8.05 -15.40 7.65
C PRO A 84 -6.61 -15.70 8.08
N GLU A 85 -5.62 -15.12 7.40
CA GLU A 85 -4.20 -15.30 7.75
C GLU A 85 -3.87 -14.69 9.13
N LEU A 86 -4.41 -13.50 9.42
CA LEU A 86 -4.29 -12.86 10.72
C LEU A 86 -4.96 -13.68 11.83
N LYS A 87 -6.18 -14.17 11.59
CA LYS A 87 -6.91 -15.04 12.53
C LYS A 87 -6.19 -16.37 12.79
N ALA A 88 -5.41 -16.84 11.83
CA ALA A 88 -4.53 -18.01 12.00
C ALA A 88 -3.25 -17.70 12.81
N GLY A 89 -3.12 -16.48 13.39
CA GLY A 89 -1.99 -16.07 14.20
C GLY A 89 -0.75 -15.66 13.41
N LYS A 90 -0.88 -15.42 12.10
CA LYS A 90 0.25 -15.00 11.27
C LYS A 90 0.47 -13.50 11.32
N THR A 91 1.73 -13.08 11.23
CA THR A 91 2.09 -11.70 10.95
C THR A 91 2.02 -11.47 9.45
N VAL A 92 1.25 -10.46 9.02
CA VAL A 92 1.03 -10.15 7.60
C VAL A 92 1.67 -8.82 7.26
N LEU A 93 2.59 -8.81 6.29
CA LEU A 93 3.16 -7.58 5.72
C LEU A 93 2.37 -7.18 4.48
N ILE A 94 1.78 -5.98 4.51
CA ILE A 94 1.05 -5.40 3.39
C ILE A 94 1.90 -4.31 2.75
N VAL A 95 2.34 -4.53 1.51
CA VAL A 95 3.05 -3.53 0.71
C VAL A 95 2.13 -3.04 -0.40
N GLY A 96 1.89 -1.74 -0.43
CA GLY A 96 0.93 -1.15 -1.37
C GLY A 96 1.21 0.33 -1.63
N HIS A 97 0.37 0.92 -2.47
CA HIS A 97 0.39 2.35 -2.76
C HIS A 97 -0.50 3.13 -1.78
N GLU A 98 -0.25 4.42 -1.67
CA GLU A 98 -0.86 5.30 -0.67
C GLU A 98 -2.38 5.18 -0.58
N ASN A 99 -3.13 5.31 -1.70
CA ASN A 99 -4.59 5.31 -1.59
C ASN A 99 -5.18 3.93 -1.34
N ASN A 100 -4.53 2.88 -1.82
CA ASN A 100 -4.94 1.53 -1.44
C ASN A 100 -4.74 1.31 0.07
N LEU A 101 -3.58 1.69 0.62
CA LEU A 101 -3.32 1.60 2.06
C LEU A 101 -4.27 2.49 2.87
N ARG A 102 -4.53 3.75 2.43
CA ARG A 102 -5.53 4.63 3.05
C ARG A 102 -6.90 3.98 3.14
N SER A 103 -7.31 3.26 2.08
CA SER A 103 -8.60 2.57 2.06
C SER A 103 -8.69 1.43 3.08
N LEU A 104 -7.60 0.71 3.31
CA LEU A 104 -7.51 -0.34 4.33
C LEU A 104 -7.45 0.23 5.75
N ILE A 105 -6.66 1.27 5.96
CA ILE A 105 -6.58 1.97 7.25
C ILE A 105 -7.93 2.57 7.61
N MET A 106 -8.62 3.18 6.64
CA MET A 106 -9.97 3.68 6.84
C MET A 106 -10.95 2.58 7.31
N LYS A 107 -10.77 1.34 6.83
CA LYS A 107 -11.56 0.19 7.30
C LYS A 107 -11.15 -0.25 8.71
N LEU A 108 -9.86 -0.30 9.00
CA LEU A 108 -9.33 -0.75 10.30
C LEU A 108 -9.67 0.20 11.44
N GLU A 109 -9.49 1.50 11.21
CA GLU A 109 -9.63 2.55 12.21
C GLU A 109 -11.04 3.16 12.25
N ASP A 110 -11.96 2.69 11.39
CA ASP A 110 -13.31 3.25 11.23
C ASP A 110 -13.31 4.77 10.96
N ILE A 111 -12.30 5.27 10.18
CA ILE A 111 -12.16 6.70 9.88
C ILE A 111 -13.36 7.18 9.07
N PRO A 112 -14.04 8.28 9.48
CA PRO A 112 -15.13 8.88 8.72
C PRO A 112 -14.68 9.32 7.32
N ARG A 113 -15.60 9.27 6.36
CA ARG A 113 -15.30 9.65 4.96
C ARG A 113 -14.86 11.12 4.81
N GLU A 114 -15.37 12.00 5.67
CA GLU A 114 -15.05 13.41 5.71
C GLU A 114 -13.60 13.66 6.16
N GLU A 115 -13.11 12.80 7.06
CA GLU A 115 -11.77 12.94 7.67
C GLU A 115 -10.66 12.30 6.84
N VAL A 116 -10.98 11.33 5.99
CA VAL A 116 -9.97 10.61 5.20
C VAL A 116 -9.19 11.51 4.26
N ILE A 117 -9.71 12.68 3.91
CA ILE A 117 -8.99 13.69 3.10
C ILE A 117 -7.70 14.16 3.77
N ASN A 118 -7.68 14.14 5.12
CA ASN A 118 -6.55 14.57 5.94
C ASN A 118 -5.54 13.45 6.20
N LEU A 119 -5.93 12.19 5.99
CA LEU A 119 -5.06 11.05 6.19
C LEU A 119 -3.93 11.03 5.14
N CYS A 120 -2.72 11.34 5.57
CA CYS A 120 -1.50 11.28 4.78
C CYS A 120 -0.62 10.13 5.29
N LEU A 121 -0.17 9.26 4.39
CA LEU A 121 0.75 8.18 4.72
C LEU A 121 2.14 8.52 4.19
N PRO A 122 3.17 8.51 5.03
CA PRO A 122 4.55 8.72 4.59
C PRO A 122 4.99 7.54 3.73
N ARG A 123 5.86 7.81 2.75
CA ARG A 123 6.45 6.76 1.92
C ARG A 123 7.53 6.03 2.70
N ALA A 124 7.59 4.71 2.54
CA ALA A 124 8.65 3.86 3.06
C ALA A 124 8.84 3.91 4.59
N VAL A 125 7.84 4.35 5.35
CA VAL A 125 7.80 4.19 6.80
C VAL A 125 6.76 3.12 7.14
N PRO A 126 7.17 2.00 7.74
CA PRO A 126 6.23 0.96 8.12
C PRO A 126 5.34 1.39 9.27
N LEU A 127 4.05 1.06 9.15
CA LEU A 127 3.04 1.23 10.17
C LEU A 127 2.65 -0.14 10.71
N ALA A 128 2.93 -0.42 11.97
CA ALA A 128 2.62 -1.68 12.63
C ALA A 128 1.31 -1.58 13.41
N TYR A 129 0.42 -2.53 13.20
CA TYR A 129 -0.82 -2.68 13.97
C TYR A 129 -0.76 -3.94 14.82
N ARG A 130 -1.19 -3.81 16.07
CA ARG A 130 -1.61 -4.93 16.90
C ARG A 130 -3.13 -4.99 16.87
N LEU A 131 -3.67 -6.17 16.63
CA LEU A 131 -5.10 -6.37 16.45
C LEU A 131 -5.62 -7.32 17.53
N ASP A 132 -6.87 -7.11 17.94
CA ASP A 132 -7.59 -8.03 18.80
C ASP A 132 -8.13 -9.26 18.01
N GLU A 133 -8.84 -10.15 18.68
CA GLU A 133 -9.47 -11.34 18.09
C GLU A 133 -10.50 -11.02 16.99
N ASN A 134 -11.08 -9.81 17.02
CA ASN A 134 -12.02 -9.29 16.04
C ASN A 134 -11.34 -8.49 14.94
N LEU A 135 -10.01 -8.48 14.92
CA LEU A 135 -9.16 -7.70 13.99
C LEU A 135 -9.37 -6.19 14.12
N LYS A 136 -9.72 -5.71 15.31
CA LYS A 136 -9.75 -4.27 15.62
C LYS A 136 -8.39 -3.83 16.14
N PRO A 137 -7.91 -2.64 15.73
CA PRO A 137 -6.67 -2.09 16.26
C PRO A 137 -6.71 -1.93 17.78
N LEU A 138 -5.69 -2.45 18.43
CA LEU A 138 -5.43 -2.18 19.84
C LEU A 138 -4.74 -0.83 19.98
N ASP A 139 -5.00 -0.15 21.11
CA ASP A 139 -4.33 1.11 21.40
C ASP A 139 -2.81 0.94 21.49
N ARG A 140 -2.08 1.99 21.18
CA ARG A 140 -0.62 2.04 21.35
C ARG A 140 -0.26 1.85 22.83
N PRO A 141 0.93 1.29 23.14
CA PRO A 141 1.38 1.13 24.52
C PRO A 141 1.47 2.43 25.32
N ASP A 142 1.71 3.55 24.63
CA ASP A 142 1.78 4.88 25.20
C ASP A 142 0.39 5.56 25.32
N GLY A 143 -0.68 4.89 24.88
CA GLY A 143 -2.06 5.39 24.93
C GLY A 143 -2.32 6.59 24.02
N LYS A 144 -1.37 6.93 23.13
CA LYS A 144 -1.48 8.08 22.23
C LYS A 144 -1.97 7.65 20.84
N LEU A 145 -2.67 8.55 20.20
CA LEU A 145 -2.88 8.47 18.73
C LEU A 145 -1.65 9.06 18.03
N ASP A 146 -1.47 8.69 16.77
CA ASP A 146 -0.42 9.24 15.95
C ASP A 146 -0.52 10.77 15.82
N GLU A 147 0.55 11.49 16.15
CA GLU A 147 0.59 12.97 16.16
C GLU A 147 0.40 13.57 14.75
N ALA A 148 0.82 12.86 13.71
CA ALA A 148 0.75 13.38 12.34
C ALA A 148 -0.67 13.35 11.78
N THR A 149 -1.51 12.40 12.18
CA THR A 149 -2.87 12.24 11.66
C THR A 149 -3.96 12.38 12.73
N GLY A 150 -3.63 12.15 14.00
CA GLY A 150 -4.58 12.19 15.12
C GLY A 150 -5.58 11.02 15.13
N TYR A 151 -5.41 10.01 14.27
CA TYR A 151 -6.39 8.94 14.11
C TYR A 151 -5.82 7.53 14.30
N LEU A 152 -4.51 7.34 14.10
CA LEU A 152 -3.97 6.00 13.97
C LEU A 152 -3.54 5.42 15.33
N ARG A 153 -4.04 4.22 15.63
CA ARG A 153 -3.59 3.39 16.75
C ARG A 153 -2.34 2.59 16.42
N GLY A 154 -1.98 2.53 15.14
CA GLY A 154 -0.76 1.89 14.69
C GLY A 154 0.50 2.64 15.15
N GLU A 155 1.61 1.92 15.21
CA GLU A 155 2.93 2.44 15.57
C GLU A 155 3.80 2.60 14.33
N TRP A 156 4.33 3.80 14.11
CA TRP A 156 5.31 4.06 13.07
C TRP A 156 6.69 3.54 13.50
N LEU A 157 7.21 2.52 12.82
CA LEU A 157 8.46 1.87 13.23
C LEU A 157 9.71 2.74 13.01
N GLY A 158 9.59 3.86 12.31
CA GLY A 158 10.64 4.88 12.20
C GLY A 158 10.55 5.99 13.24
N GLY A 159 9.52 5.95 14.10
CA GLY A 159 9.17 7.04 15.01
C GLY A 159 8.41 8.19 14.34
N ASP A 160 7.69 8.96 15.13
CA ASP A 160 6.82 10.04 14.65
C ASP A 160 7.60 11.15 13.93
N GLN A 161 8.86 11.43 14.35
CA GLN A 161 9.70 12.43 13.70
C GLN A 161 10.03 12.06 12.25
N ALA A 162 10.36 10.80 11.97
CA ALA A 162 10.62 10.34 10.61
C ALA A 162 9.39 10.48 9.70
N VAL A 163 8.19 10.29 10.26
CA VAL A 163 6.92 10.54 9.56
C VAL A 163 6.79 12.00 9.19
N LEU A 164 6.96 12.90 10.16
CA LEU A 164 6.83 14.35 9.96
C LEU A 164 7.84 14.85 8.91
N ASP A 165 9.08 14.41 8.97
CA ASP A 165 10.13 14.79 8.02
C ASP A 165 9.77 14.37 6.57
N ILE A 166 9.25 13.15 6.39
CA ILE A 166 8.85 12.65 5.06
C ILE A 166 7.60 13.36 4.55
N LEU A 167 6.61 13.61 5.40
CA LEU A 167 5.41 14.35 5.03
C LEU A 167 5.74 15.80 4.64
N GLU A 168 6.71 16.42 5.31
CA GLU A 168 7.20 17.75 4.95
C GLU A 168 7.94 17.72 3.61
N LEU A 169 8.81 16.73 3.37
CA LEU A 169 9.46 16.52 2.07
C LEU A 169 8.42 16.35 0.95
N ASP A 170 7.40 15.54 1.15
CA ASP A 170 6.34 15.34 0.16
C ASP A 170 5.54 16.62 -0.11
N ARG A 171 5.30 17.44 0.91
CA ARG A 171 4.67 18.76 0.76
C ARG A 171 5.55 19.69 -0.08
N LYS A 172 6.86 19.72 0.18
CA LYS A 172 7.83 20.53 -0.57
C LYS A 172 7.96 20.07 -2.03
N GLN A 173 7.93 18.76 -2.29
CA GLN A 173 8.01 18.22 -3.67
C GLN A 173 6.95 18.74 -4.63
N VAL A 174 5.78 19.11 -4.13
CA VAL A 174 4.73 19.71 -4.95
C VAL A 174 5.05 21.17 -5.32
N TYR A 175 5.88 21.83 -4.52
CA TYR A 175 6.13 23.28 -4.60
C TYR A 175 7.59 23.67 -4.92
N ASP A 176 8.57 22.72 -4.78
CA ASP A 176 9.98 23.05 -4.92
C ASP A 176 10.71 22.11 -5.91
N THR A 177 11.45 22.71 -6.85
CA THR A 177 12.26 22.00 -7.86
C THR A 177 13.65 21.63 -7.36
N THR A 178 14.04 22.02 -6.14
CA THR A 178 15.40 21.91 -5.61
C THR A 178 15.74 20.49 -5.11
N ILE A 179 14.73 19.59 -5.04
CA ILE A 179 14.88 18.26 -4.41
C ILE A 179 15.66 17.25 -5.24
N GLN A 180 15.87 17.51 -6.53
CA GLN A 180 16.67 16.62 -7.37
C GLN A 180 18.13 16.47 -6.88
N LYS A 181 18.64 17.44 -6.11
CA LYS A 181 19.99 17.41 -5.53
C LYS A 181 20.14 16.54 -4.27
N ASN A 182 19.07 16.29 -3.53
CA ASN A 182 19.13 15.58 -2.24
C ASN A 182 18.92 14.07 -2.35
N LEU A 183 18.55 13.54 -3.51
CA LEU A 183 18.46 12.08 -3.73
C LEU A 183 19.83 11.40 -3.78
N GLU A 184 20.91 12.15 -4.03
CA GLU A 184 22.28 11.64 -4.02
C GLU A 184 22.83 11.39 -2.59
N THR A 185 22.19 11.95 -1.56
CA THR A 185 22.61 11.78 -0.16
C THR A 185 21.89 10.65 0.59
N CYS A 186 20.92 9.99 -0.03
CA CYS A 186 20.16 8.90 0.60
C CYS A 186 20.89 7.55 0.73
N ASP A 187 22.15 7.46 0.32
CA ASP A 187 22.93 6.22 0.50
C ASP A 187 23.31 5.94 1.97
N ALA A 188 23.27 6.94 2.84
CA ALA A 188 23.55 6.77 4.27
C ALA A 188 22.41 6.03 5.02
N ASP A 189 21.17 6.11 4.53
CA ASP A 189 20.01 5.47 5.19
C ASP A 189 19.76 4.02 4.77
N ARG A 190 20.45 3.53 3.72
CA ARG A 190 20.34 2.12 3.28
C ARG A 190 20.77 1.10 4.33
N ASN A 191 21.68 1.48 5.23
CA ASN A 191 22.15 0.59 6.29
C ASN A 191 21.14 0.49 7.44
N LYS A 192 20.44 1.57 7.80
CA LYS A 192 19.36 1.55 8.79
C LYS A 192 18.23 0.62 8.40
N TRP A 193 17.92 0.48 7.11
CA TRP A 193 16.91 -0.45 6.61
C TRP A 193 17.29 -1.91 6.80
N LYS A 194 18.57 -2.25 6.64
CA LYS A 194 19.06 -3.62 6.86
C LYS A 194 18.96 -4.00 8.33
N ASP A 195 19.34 -3.10 9.22
CA ASP A 195 19.27 -3.33 10.66
C ASP A 195 17.83 -3.48 11.12
N TRP A 196 16.92 -2.67 10.57
CA TRP A 196 15.51 -2.77 10.84
C TRP A 196 14.87 -4.06 10.29
N MET A 197 15.18 -4.45 9.06
CA MET A 197 14.72 -5.72 8.48
C MET A 197 15.17 -6.92 9.32
N ASN A 198 16.38 -6.88 9.85
CA ASN A 198 16.89 -7.91 10.75
C ASN A 198 16.13 -7.92 12.09
N LEU A 199 15.69 -6.76 12.58
CA LEU A 199 14.94 -6.63 13.82
C LEU A 199 13.49 -7.14 13.68
N VAL A 200 12.83 -6.87 12.55
CA VAL A 200 11.41 -7.19 12.32
C VAL A 200 11.19 -8.60 11.79
N VAL A 201 12.10 -9.07 10.93
CA VAL A 201 11.99 -10.41 10.32
C VAL A 201 12.65 -11.49 11.20
N GLY A 202 13.41 -11.07 12.23
CA GLY A 202 14.30 -11.96 12.97
C GLY A 202 15.37 -12.50 12.03
N GLU A 203 16.56 -12.79 12.54
CA GLU A 203 17.52 -13.57 11.78
C GLU A 203 16.86 -14.93 11.48
N ALA A 204 16.51 -15.15 10.22
CA ALA A 204 16.13 -16.50 9.77
C ALA A 204 17.34 -17.38 9.99
N GLY A 205 17.37 -18.06 11.14
CA GLY A 205 18.43 -19.00 11.47
C GLY A 205 18.59 -20.01 10.34
N PRO A 206 19.78 -20.60 10.17
CA PRO A 206 20.10 -21.53 9.08
C PRO A 206 19.15 -22.74 8.97
N GLU A 207 18.35 -23.02 9.99
CA GLU A 207 17.36 -24.12 9.99
C GLU A 207 16.10 -23.86 9.15
N ALA A 208 15.75 -22.62 8.86
CA ALA A 208 14.56 -22.30 8.04
C ALA A 208 14.78 -22.58 6.53
N ARG A 209 16.03 -22.70 6.07
CA ARG A 209 16.38 -23.03 4.68
C ARG A 209 16.40 -24.53 4.37
N ALA A 210 16.43 -25.41 5.37
CA ALA A 210 16.56 -26.87 5.17
C ALA A 210 15.23 -27.62 4.97
N LYS A 211 14.07 -26.97 5.15
CA LYS A 211 12.75 -27.65 5.01
C LYS A 211 12.07 -27.46 3.63
N GLY A 212 12.78 -26.94 2.65
CA GLY A 212 12.29 -26.75 1.29
C GLY A 212 12.81 -27.77 0.26
N SER A 213 13.36 -28.91 0.66
CA SER A 213 13.77 -29.95 -0.29
C SER A 213 12.57 -30.84 -0.65
N THR A 214 12.17 -30.78 -1.88
CA THR A 214 11.19 -31.64 -2.56
C THR A 214 11.48 -33.13 -2.33
N PRO A 215 10.46 -33.98 -2.08
CA PRO A 215 10.68 -35.41 -2.09
C PRO A 215 10.91 -35.89 -3.51
N SER A 216 12.06 -36.51 -3.73
CA SER A 216 12.39 -37.23 -4.96
C SER A 216 11.45 -38.40 -5.15
N SER A 217 10.76 -38.45 -6.27
CA SER A 217 10.02 -39.61 -6.75
C SER A 217 10.98 -40.74 -7.13
N SER A 218 11.09 -41.75 -6.31
CA SER A 218 11.70 -43.02 -6.70
C SER A 218 10.64 -43.89 -7.37
N SER A 219 10.71 -44.03 -8.68
CA SER A 219 9.98 -45.03 -9.44
C SER A 219 10.67 -46.39 -9.31
N SER A 220 10.08 -47.31 -8.57
CA SER A 220 10.42 -48.72 -8.66
C SER A 220 9.55 -49.40 -9.74
N ARG A 221 10.18 -49.75 -10.84
CA ARG A 221 9.62 -50.70 -11.83
C ARG A 221 9.62 -52.10 -11.21
N GLY A 222 8.48 -52.65 -10.91
CA GLY A 222 8.28 -54.08 -10.74
C GLY A 222 7.76 -54.68 -12.05
N ARG A 223 8.58 -55.49 -12.68
CA ARG A 223 8.14 -56.45 -13.70
C ARG A 223 7.56 -57.67 -12.97
N GLU A 224 6.36 -58.06 -13.34
CA GLU A 224 5.96 -59.46 -13.16
C GLU A 224 5.26 -59.98 -14.41
N LYS A 225 5.71 -61.17 -14.83
CA LYS A 225 5.26 -61.92 -16.01
C LYS A 225 4.17 -62.91 -15.64
N ALA A 226 3.40 -63.31 -16.63
CA ALA A 226 2.66 -64.55 -16.86
C ALA A 226 1.37 -64.72 -16.02
N ALA A 227 0.26 -65.05 -16.56
CA ALA A 227 -0.22 -66.04 -17.52
C ALA A 227 -1.50 -65.57 -18.19
#